data_eba98255750463b77bc8ec7979608842
#
_entry.id   eba98255750463b77bc8ec7979608842
#
_cell.length_a   1.000
_cell.length_b   1.000
_cell.length_c   1.000
_cell.angle_alpha   90.00
_cell.angle_beta   90.00
_cell.angle_gamma   90.00
#
_symmetry.space_group_name_H-M   'P 1'
#
loop_
_entity.id
_entity.type
_entity.pdbx_description
1 polymer ?
#
loop_
_entity_poly.entity_id
_entity_poly.type
_entity_poly.pdbx_seq_one_letter_code
_entity_poly.pdbx_strand_id
1 'polypeptide(L)'
;MEEQMETYQELRTRQQKEVDALPLGFAFSEKQFEEMKAKLGVKENSELYRLGSTGGFYRKIDADLIMGTFKRHQEERQNAIFTANGINTVYVQSMIYYEMCNHEFAINHDGREEVLEACNLTEELLDKHSELKNAWNAAHKQYYADAERNNWF
;
A
#
# COMPACT_ATOMS: atom_id res chain seq x y z
N MET A 1 22.09 3.06 -20.34
CA MET A 1 21.18 3.91 -19.56
C MET A 1 20.62 3.10 -18.40
N GLU A 2 20.89 3.53 -17.22
CA GLU A 2 20.26 2.93 -16.05
C GLU A 2 18.83 3.45 -15.98
N GLU A 3 17.87 2.54 -16.03
CA GLU A 3 16.50 2.90 -15.73
C GLU A 3 16.42 3.29 -14.26
N GLN A 4 15.99 4.52 -13.98
CA GLN A 4 15.72 4.93 -12.62
C GLN A 4 14.50 4.17 -12.14
N MET A 5 14.68 3.32 -11.14
CA MET A 5 13.57 2.61 -10.50
C MET A 5 12.77 3.59 -9.66
N GLU A 6 11.44 3.45 -9.71
CA GLU A 6 10.55 4.23 -8.86
C GLU A 6 10.90 4.01 -7.39
N THR A 7 10.88 5.08 -6.60
CA THR A 7 10.91 4.95 -5.14
C THR A 7 9.58 4.41 -4.64
N TYR A 8 9.55 3.92 -3.41
CA TYR A 8 8.29 3.47 -2.78
C TYR A 8 7.22 4.58 -2.83
N GLN A 9 7.60 5.79 -2.52
CA GLN A 9 6.69 6.94 -2.51
C GLN A 9 6.14 7.27 -3.89
N GLU A 10 6.99 7.22 -4.91
CA GLU A 10 6.59 7.44 -6.30
C GLU A 10 5.63 6.34 -6.80
N LEU A 11 5.96 5.09 -6.51
CA LEU A 11 5.10 3.95 -6.85
C LEU A 11 3.74 4.06 -6.18
N ARG A 12 3.72 4.37 -4.89
CA ARG A 12 2.50 4.52 -4.11
C ARG A 12 1.63 5.65 -4.65
N THR A 13 2.23 6.78 -5.01
CA THR A 13 1.52 7.93 -5.59
C THR A 13 0.91 7.57 -6.94
N ARG A 14 1.66 6.89 -7.79
CA ARG A 14 1.16 6.45 -9.10
C ARG A 14 0.01 5.47 -8.95
N GLN A 15 0.14 4.48 -8.07
CA GLN A 15 -0.90 3.50 -7.83
C GLN A 15 -2.16 4.14 -7.26
N GLN A 16 -2.02 5.12 -6.37
CA GLN A 16 -3.17 5.84 -5.82
C GLN A 16 -3.93 6.60 -6.91
N LYS A 17 -3.22 7.25 -7.82
CA LYS A 17 -3.85 7.92 -8.96
C LYS A 17 -4.63 6.95 -9.85
N GLU A 18 -4.08 5.77 -10.08
CA GLU A 18 -4.77 4.73 -10.87
C GLU A 18 -6.03 4.24 -10.17
N VAL A 19 -5.97 4.04 -8.85
CA VAL A 19 -7.14 3.64 -8.06
C VAL A 19 -8.20 4.74 -8.07
N ASP A 20 -7.79 6.00 -7.93
CA ASP A 20 -8.71 7.15 -7.94
C ASP A 20 -9.44 7.30 -9.29
N ALA A 21 -8.81 6.82 -10.36
CA ALA A 21 -9.40 6.83 -11.70
C ALA A 21 -10.33 5.64 -11.99
N LEU A 22 -10.36 4.64 -11.11
CA LEU A 22 -11.24 3.48 -11.28
C LEU A 22 -12.70 3.85 -11.02
N PRO A 23 -13.65 3.14 -11.68
CA PRO A 23 -15.09 3.37 -11.48
C PRO A 23 -15.55 2.77 -10.16
N LEU A 24 -15.05 3.32 -9.07
CA LEU A 24 -15.42 2.94 -7.70
C LEU A 24 -16.36 3.98 -7.11
N GLY A 25 -17.28 3.53 -6.26
CA GLY A 25 -18.13 4.39 -5.47
C GLY A 25 -17.99 4.05 -3.99
N PHE A 26 -18.19 5.03 -3.13
CA PHE A 26 -18.13 4.84 -1.68
C PHE A 26 -19.41 5.34 -1.04
N ALA A 27 -19.90 4.58 -0.07
CA ALA A 27 -21.12 4.95 0.66
C ALA A 27 -21.05 4.41 2.08
N PHE A 28 -21.36 5.27 3.03
CA PHE A 28 -21.38 4.96 4.47
C PHE A 28 -22.75 5.22 5.10
N SER A 29 -23.77 5.56 4.28
CA SER A 29 -25.15 5.77 4.67
C SER A 29 -26.07 5.43 3.50
N GLU A 30 -27.37 5.26 3.79
CA GLU A 30 -28.37 5.01 2.74
C GLU A 30 -28.43 6.11 1.69
N LYS A 31 -28.36 7.35 2.14
CA LYS A 31 -28.35 8.51 1.25
C LYS A 31 -27.16 8.51 0.32
N GLN A 32 -25.97 8.27 0.87
CA GLN A 32 -24.73 8.17 0.09
C GLN A 32 -24.78 7.00 -0.89
N PHE A 33 -25.39 5.89 -0.48
CA PHE A 33 -25.55 4.70 -1.33
C PHE A 33 -26.40 5.02 -2.57
N GLU A 34 -27.53 5.70 -2.39
CA GLU A 34 -28.38 6.09 -3.51
C GLU A 34 -27.69 7.11 -4.44
N GLU A 35 -26.96 8.06 -3.87
CA GLU A 35 -26.17 9.03 -4.63
C GLU A 35 -25.07 8.33 -5.43
N MET A 36 -24.39 7.37 -4.83
CA MET A 36 -23.35 6.56 -5.47
C MET A 36 -23.93 5.75 -6.63
N LYS A 37 -25.05 5.09 -6.44
CA LYS A 37 -25.72 4.31 -7.50
C LYS A 37 -26.05 5.19 -8.69
N ALA A 38 -26.60 6.37 -8.46
CA ALA A 38 -26.93 7.33 -9.50
C ALA A 38 -25.65 7.74 -10.27
N LYS A 39 -24.56 8.00 -9.55
CA LYS A 39 -23.28 8.40 -10.13
C LYS A 39 -22.67 7.30 -10.98
N LEU A 40 -22.79 6.03 -10.54
CA LEU A 40 -22.30 4.88 -11.31
C LEU A 40 -23.27 4.43 -12.41
N GLY A 41 -24.46 5.01 -12.49
CA GLY A 41 -25.46 4.63 -13.46
C GLY A 41 -26.12 3.28 -13.19
N VAL A 42 -26.19 2.88 -11.93
CA VAL A 42 -26.73 1.60 -11.49
C VAL A 42 -28.14 1.78 -10.95
N LYS A 43 -29.07 0.92 -11.39
CA LYS A 43 -30.48 0.93 -10.93
C LYS A 43 -30.75 -0.12 -9.87
N GLU A 44 -30.18 -1.31 -10.07
CA GLU A 44 -30.43 -2.47 -9.18
C GLU A 44 -29.19 -2.79 -8.35
N ASN A 45 -29.38 -3.04 -7.06
CA ASN A 45 -28.29 -3.41 -6.15
C ASN A 45 -27.55 -4.66 -6.58
N SER A 46 -28.25 -5.57 -7.31
CA SER A 46 -27.65 -6.80 -7.84
C SER A 46 -26.57 -6.56 -8.89
N GLU A 47 -26.47 -5.34 -9.43
CA GLU A 47 -25.43 -4.96 -10.40
C GLU A 47 -24.10 -4.57 -9.74
N LEU A 48 -24.06 -4.55 -8.40
CA LEU A 48 -22.91 -4.11 -7.62
C LEU A 48 -22.24 -5.24 -6.87
N TYR A 49 -20.90 -5.16 -6.79
CA TYR A 49 -20.09 -5.88 -5.82
C TYR A 49 -19.57 -4.93 -4.75
N ARG A 50 -19.34 -5.45 -3.55
CA ARG A 50 -18.64 -4.72 -2.48
C ARG A 50 -17.12 -4.88 -2.65
N LEU A 51 -16.39 -3.82 -2.36
CA LEU A 51 -14.92 -3.86 -2.28
C LEU A 51 -14.52 -4.15 -0.82
N GLY A 52 -14.62 -5.41 -0.42
CA GLY A 52 -14.33 -5.83 0.94
C GLY A 52 -15.15 -5.08 1.99
N SER A 53 -14.51 -4.68 3.07
CA SER A 53 -15.13 -3.91 4.17
C SER A 53 -14.81 -2.42 4.11
N THR A 54 -14.39 -1.92 2.96
CA THR A 54 -13.92 -0.53 2.79
C THR A 54 -15.03 0.51 2.67
N GLY A 55 -16.29 0.07 2.51
CA GLY A 55 -17.40 0.96 2.14
C GLY A 55 -17.44 1.26 0.65
N GLY A 56 -16.58 0.61 -0.13
CA GLY A 56 -16.51 0.76 -1.58
C GLY A 56 -17.38 -0.24 -2.32
N PHE A 57 -17.83 0.18 -3.50
CA PHE A 57 -18.68 -0.60 -4.40
C PHE A 57 -18.23 -0.38 -5.83
N TYR A 58 -18.46 -1.36 -6.67
CA TYR A 58 -18.22 -1.26 -8.11
C TYR A 58 -19.22 -2.09 -8.88
N ARG A 59 -19.42 -1.74 -10.14
CA ARG A 59 -20.33 -2.48 -11.02
C ARG A 59 -19.69 -3.83 -11.36
N LYS A 60 -20.50 -4.87 -11.41
CA LYS A 60 -20.04 -6.23 -11.79
C LYS A 60 -19.38 -6.26 -13.16
N ILE A 61 -19.84 -5.40 -14.08
CA ILE A 61 -19.25 -5.30 -15.42
C ILE A 61 -17.83 -4.74 -15.42
N ASP A 62 -17.43 -4.06 -14.35
CA ASP A 62 -16.08 -3.49 -14.19
C ASP A 62 -15.16 -4.38 -13.33
N ALA A 63 -15.64 -5.56 -12.92
CA ALA A 63 -14.91 -6.44 -12.00
C ALA A 63 -13.52 -6.82 -12.52
N ASP A 64 -13.41 -7.17 -13.80
CA ASP A 64 -12.13 -7.57 -14.40
C ASP A 64 -11.14 -6.40 -14.42
N LEU A 65 -11.59 -5.20 -14.72
CA LEU A 65 -10.77 -4.00 -14.71
C LEU A 65 -10.25 -3.73 -13.29
N ILE A 66 -11.13 -3.77 -12.31
CA ILE A 66 -10.80 -3.44 -10.92
C ILE A 66 -9.88 -4.48 -10.30
N MET A 67 -10.23 -5.75 -10.41
CA MET A 67 -9.42 -6.85 -9.90
C MET A 67 -8.07 -6.94 -10.61
N GLY A 68 -8.06 -6.73 -11.92
CA GLY A 68 -6.82 -6.70 -12.71
C GLY A 68 -5.89 -5.58 -12.31
N THR A 69 -6.43 -4.41 -12.00
CA THR A 69 -5.63 -3.27 -11.53
C THR A 69 -4.99 -3.58 -10.18
N PHE A 70 -5.74 -4.10 -9.21
CA PHE A 70 -5.20 -4.45 -7.90
C PHE A 70 -4.16 -5.56 -7.97
N LYS A 71 -4.40 -6.56 -8.82
CA LYS A 71 -3.44 -7.65 -9.05
C LYS A 71 -2.13 -7.13 -9.64
N ARG A 72 -2.23 -6.26 -10.66
CA ARG A 72 -1.06 -5.62 -11.26
C ARG A 72 -0.29 -4.78 -10.24
N HIS A 73 -0.99 -4.02 -9.41
CA HIS A 73 -0.37 -3.21 -8.34
C HIS A 73 0.39 -4.07 -7.35
N GLN A 74 -0.17 -5.21 -6.97
CA GLN A 74 0.50 -6.15 -6.06
C GLN A 74 1.77 -6.71 -6.69
N GLU A 75 1.70 -7.12 -7.96
CA GLU A 75 2.86 -7.62 -8.71
C GLU A 75 3.94 -6.55 -8.84
N GLU A 76 3.57 -5.31 -9.13
CA GLU A 76 4.50 -4.18 -9.21
C GLU A 76 5.23 -3.96 -7.86
N ARG A 77 4.50 -4.02 -6.75
CA ARG A 77 5.12 -3.87 -5.43
C ARG A 77 6.09 -5.01 -5.12
N GLN A 78 5.74 -6.24 -5.45
CA GLN A 78 6.62 -7.39 -5.27
C GLN A 78 7.85 -7.30 -6.15
N ASN A 79 7.69 -6.91 -7.41
CA ASN A 79 8.79 -6.78 -8.35
C ASN A 79 9.73 -5.62 -7.99
N ALA A 80 9.25 -4.62 -7.28
CA ALA A 80 10.08 -3.53 -6.77
C ALA A 80 11.02 -4.00 -5.66
N ILE A 81 10.61 -5.00 -4.89
CA ILE A 81 11.42 -5.60 -3.82
C ILE A 81 12.36 -6.65 -4.40
N PHE A 82 11.80 -7.63 -5.11
CA PHE A 82 12.51 -8.79 -5.65
C PHE A 82 12.75 -8.56 -7.15
N THR A 83 13.92 -8.01 -7.46
CA THR A 83 14.29 -7.72 -8.85
C THR A 83 15.11 -8.87 -9.46
N ALA A 84 15.30 -8.83 -10.78
CA ALA A 84 16.14 -9.80 -11.49
C ALA A 84 17.58 -9.82 -10.97
N ASN A 85 18.06 -8.72 -10.39
CA ASN A 85 19.42 -8.56 -9.85
C ASN A 85 19.51 -8.80 -8.34
N GLY A 86 18.42 -9.25 -7.73
CA GLY A 86 18.34 -9.46 -6.28
C GLY A 86 17.39 -8.49 -5.61
N ILE A 87 17.50 -8.40 -4.28
CA ILE A 87 16.62 -7.53 -3.50
C ILE A 87 17.07 -6.07 -3.62
N ASN A 88 16.13 -5.19 -3.95
CA ASN A 88 16.37 -3.75 -4.01
C ASN A 88 16.34 -3.15 -2.59
N THR A 89 17.50 -3.18 -1.92
CA THR A 89 17.62 -2.75 -0.52
C THR A 89 17.31 -1.27 -0.31
N VAL A 90 17.64 -0.43 -1.28
CA VAL A 90 17.33 1.02 -1.21
C VAL A 90 15.82 1.25 -1.19
N TYR A 91 15.10 0.58 -2.07
CA TYR A 91 13.64 0.64 -2.11
C TYR A 91 13.04 0.11 -0.80
N VAL A 92 13.48 -1.05 -0.34
CA VAL A 92 12.96 -1.68 0.89
C VAL A 92 13.21 -0.80 2.10
N GLN A 93 14.41 -0.25 2.25
CA GLN A 93 14.74 0.64 3.36
C GLN A 93 13.84 1.87 3.38
N SER A 94 13.64 2.52 2.23
CA SER A 94 12.78 3.70 2.12
C SER A 94 11.32 3.36 2.41
N MET A 95 10.86 2.20 1.96
CA MET A 95 9.51 1.69 2.23
C MET A 95 9.28 1.50 3.72
N ILE A 96 10.18 0.81 4.40
CA ILE A 96 10.08 0.54 5.84
C ILE A 96 10.10 1.86 6.62
N TYR A 97 11.03 2.76 6.29
CA TYR A 97 11.10 4.07 6.93
C TYR A 97 9.79 4.86 6.76
N TYR A 98 9.26 4.90 5.54
CA TYR A 98 7.99 5.58 5.26
C TYR A 98 6.86 5.03 6.12
N GLU A 99 6.74 3.70 6.21
CA GLU A 99 5.66 3.08 6.99
C GLU A 99 5.88 3.24 8.50
N MET A 100 7.12 3.31 8.98
CA MET A 100 7.40 3.67 10.38
C MET A 100 6.90 5.08 10.69
N CYS A 101 7.12 6.04 9.79
CA CYS A 101 6.59 7.40 9.93
C CYS A 101 5.07 7.41 9.90
N ASN A 102 4.49 6.65 8.98
CA ASN A 102 3.04 6.59 8.77
C ASN A 102 2.31 5.98 9.99
N HIS A 103 2.93 5.04 10.68
CA HIS A 103 2.37 4.35 11.84
C HIS A 103 2.84 4.90 13.19
N GLU A 104 3.54 6.05 13.17
CA GLU A 104 4.05 6.70 14.39
C GLU A 104 4.81 5.71 15.30
N PHE A 105 5.77 4.99 14.70
CA PHE A 105 6.47 3.87 15.32
C PHE A 105 7.10 4.20 16.68
N ALA A 106 7.62 5.43 16.85
CA ALA A 106 8.25 5.86 18.11
C ALA A 106 7.25 5.95 19.27
N ILE A 107 5.97 6.15 18.97
CA ILE A 107 4.90 6.31 19.96
C ILE A 107 4.19 4.98 20.19
N ASN A 108 4.05 4.18 19.13
CA ASN A 108 3.35 2.90 19.17
C ASN A 108 4.34 1.76 19.38
N HIS A 109 4.48 1.29 20.61
CA HIS A 109 5.46 0.26 20.98
C HIS A 109 5.25 -1.10 20.31
N ASP A 110 4.06 -1.37 19.82
CA ASP A 110 3.71 -2.63 19.14
C ASP A 110 3.65 -2.47 17.60
N GLY A 111 4.31 -1.44 17.09
CA GLY A 111 4.21 -1.04 15.68
C GLY A 111 4.95 -1.93 14.68
N ARG A 112 5.81 -2.85 15.13
CA ARG A 112 6.62 -3.69 14.22
C ARG A 112 5.75 -4.54 13.29
N GLU A 113 4.78 -5.24 13.84
CA GLU A 113 3.88 -6.09 13.07
C GLU A 113 3.08 -5.28 12.05
N GLU A 114 2.55 -4.13 12.48
CA GLU A 114 1.78 -3.24 11.61
C GLU A 114 2.61 -2.68 10.45
N VAL A 115 3.86 -2.30 10.73
CA VAL A 115 4.76 -1.81 9.69
C VAL A 115 5.10 -2.92 8.70
N LEU A 116 5.42 -4.11 9.18
CA LEU A 116 5.71 -5.26 8.32
C LEU A 116 4.50 -5.59 7.43
N GLU A 117 3.31 -5.61 8.01
CA GLU A 117 2.07 -5.86 7.27
C GLU A 117 1.85 -4.80 6.18
N ALA A 118 2.04 -3.53 6.49
CA ALA A 118 1.93 -2.43 5.53
C ALA A 118 2.92 -2.57 4.36
N CYS A 119 4.09 -3.15 4.63
CA CYS A 119 5.12 -3.40 3.62
C CYS A 119 4.94 -4.73 2.88
N ASN A 120 3.94 -5.53 3.22
CA ASN A 120 3.77 -6.90 2.74
C ASN A 120 5.00 -7.79 3.04
N LEU A 121 5.62 -7.56 4.19
CA LEU A 121 6.75 -8.34 4.68
C LEU A 121 6.32 -9.19 5.88
N THR A 122 7.02 -10.28 6.10
CA THR A 122 6.80 -11.16 7.25
C THR A 122 8.12 -11.40 7.98
N GLU A 123 8.05 -11.81 9.24
CA GLU A 123 9.25 -12.19 10.00
C GLU A 123 9.98 -13.34 9.31
N GLU A 124 9.25 -14.27 8.70
CA GLU A 124 9.84 -15.38 7.93
C GLU A 124 10.67 -14.87 6.74
N LEU A 125 10.16 -13.87 6.01
CA LEU A 125 10.89 -13.26 4.89
C LEU A 125 12.16 -12.56 5.36
N LEU A 126 12.11 -11.86 6.49
CA LEU A 126 13.28 -11.21 7.08
C LEU A 126 14.33 -12.24 7.50
N ASP A 127 13.90 -13.36 8.08
CA ASP A 127 14.80 -14.44 8.49
C ASP A 127 15.41 -15.16 7.28
N LYS A 128 14.64 -15.29 6.21
CA LYS A 128 15.08 -15.95 4.96
C LYS A 128 16.04 -15.09 4.14
N HIS A 129 15.87 -13.77 4.18
CA HIS A 129 16.64 -12.82 3.37
C HIS A 129 17.34 -11.80 4.28
N SER A 130 18.65 -11.95 4.46
CA SER A 130 19.45 -11.05 5.29
C SER A 130 19.37 -9.59 4.82
N GLU A 131 19.23 -9.36 3.52
CA GLU A 131 19.11 -8.03 2.93
C GLU A 131 17.84 -7.31 3.45
N LEU A 132 16.74 -8.04 3.63
CA LEU A 132 15.50 -7.47 4.19
C LEU A 132 15.68 -7.11 5.65
N LYS A 133 16.32 -7.98 6.41
CA LYS A 133 16.62 -7.74 7.83
C LYS A 133 17.54 -6.54 8.00
N ASN A 134 18.58 -6.44 7.17
CA ASN A 134 19.50 -5.30 7.18
C ASN A 134 18.80 -4.00 6.81
N ALA A 135 17.88 -4.04 5.83
CA ALA A 135 17.07 -2.88 5.45
C ALA A 135 16.16 -2.42 6.58
N TRP A 136 15.55 -3.36 7.30
CA TRP A 136 14.75 -3.05 8.50
C TRP A 136 15.61 -2.34 9.55
N ASN A 137 16.76 -2.90 9.88
CA ASN A 137 17.65 -2.35 10.89
C ASN A 137 18.15 -0.95 10.50
N ALA A 138 18.49 -0.73 9.23
CA ALA A 138 18.92 0.56 8.73
C ALA A 138 17.79 1.61 8.80
N ALA A 139 16.59 1.25 8.39
CA ALA A 139 15.42 2.11 8.46
C ALA A 139 15.07 2.47 9.92
N HIS A 140 15.13 1.49 10.81
CA HIS A 140 14.89 1.66 12.23
C HIS A 140 15.89 2.65 12.85
N LYS A 141 17.16 2.47 12.55
CA LYS A 141 18.23 3.37 13.02
C LYS A 141 18.00 4.80 12.53
N GLN A 142 17.70 4.96 11.25
CA GLN A 142 17.41 6.28 10.65
C GLN A 142 16.19 6.91 11.30
N TYR A 143 15.13 6.13 11.47
CA TYR A 143 13.87 6.61 12.05
C TYR A 143 14.09 7.17 13.48
N TYR A 144 14.79 6.41 14.34
CA TYR A 144 15.03 6.87 15.71
C TYR A 144 15.98 8.05 15.79
N ALA A 145 16.97 8.13 14.89
CA ALA A 145 17.83 9.32 14.81
C ALA A 145 17.02 10.57 14.44
N ASP A 146 16.11 10.43 13.47
CA ASP A 146 15.24 11.53 13.05
C ASP A 146 14.21 11.87 14.13
N ALA A 147 13.64 10.88 14.81
CA ALA A 147 12.67 11.06 15.88
C ALA A 147 13.29 11.84 17.07
N GLU A 148 14.52 11.49 17.42
CA GLU A 148 15.27 12.17 18.49
C GLU A 148 15.59 13.61 18.11
N ARG A 149 16.09 13.82 16.89
CA ARG A 149 16.43 15.16 16.38
C ARG A 149 15.21 16.08 16.29
N ASN A 150 14.05 15.55 15.94
CA ASN A 150 12.82 16.31 15.70
C ASN A 150 11.82 16.23 16.86
N ASN A 151 12.17 15.60 17.97
CA ASN A 151 11.30 15.45 19.15
C ASN A 151 9.94 14.85 18.84
N TRP A 152 9.94 13.69 18.21
CA TRP A 152 8.68 12.97 17.87
C TRP A 152 8.07 12.20 19.05
N PHE A 153 8.74 12.14 20.19
CA PHE A 153 8.21 11.50 21.40
C PHE A 153 8.04 12.46 22.56
#